data_d3293be920d7ded60756618951334b00
#
_entry.id   d3293be920d7ded60756618951334b00
#
_cell.length_a   1.000
_cell.length_b   1.000
_cell.length_c   1.000
_cell.angle_alpha   90.00
_cell.angle_beta   90.00
_cell.angle_gamma   90.00
#
_symmetry.space_group_name_H-M   'P 1'
#
loop_
_entity.id
_entity.type
_entity.pdbx_description
1 polymer ?
#
loop_
_entity_poly.entity_id
_entity_poly.type
_entity_poly.pdbx_seq_one_letter_code
_entity_poly.pdbx_strand_id
1 'polypeptide(L)'
;SNAGALEHKPATSTINCTVSGVIEDSMTGILDKVHEAGLTLKAGCGIGYEYSTLRPKGAFVAGAGAYTSGPLSFMDIYDRMCFTVSSAGGRRGAQMATFDIAHPDVTDFIKAKREDGRLRQFNLSCLITQDFMEAVKADADWKFAFPVTAKEAKEDKLNLKDQSQVIWRDWPVEGKYLTEQEGPNAGKVACRVYKTLKAKRLWDIIMSSTYDYAEPGFILIDRVNEMNNNWFCENIRATNPCGEQPLPPYGACLLGSINLTKFVKQPFTNQAFFDWDEYKAVVNIFTRMLDNVVEINGLPLEKQRDEIARKRRHGMGYLGLGSSLAMMQMTYGDEASLEFTEQVTKVLAEEGWKTGIELAKEKGAAPIMEESFEVTPEMLAMRPEMIKDGIKLGSQVKGRVLLGRYSRYMQQFPKLLQDEIATHGVRFTHHSSIAPTGTISLSLANNASNGIEPSFAHHYSRNVIREGKKSKEKVDVFSFELLAYRHLVNQSAMPFSEKEDEKLPDYFIDSSSILAKAHVDIQAASQKWIDSSISKTINVPTDYDYEDFKNIYLYAYEKG
;
A
#
# COMPACT_ATOMS: atom_id res chain seq x y z
N SER A 1 -12.31 -7.08 11.51
CA SER A 1 -11.91 -8.07 12.50
C SER A 1 -12.93 -9.22 12.56
N ASN A 2 -12.43 -10.43 12.68
CA ASN A 2 -13.24 -11.65 12.74
C ASN A 2 -13.38 -12.18 14.19
N ALA A 3 -13.29 -11.30 15.17
CA ALA A 3 -13.51 -11.67 16.57
C ALA A 3 -14.90 -12.33 16.74
N GLY A 4 -14.97 -13.46 17.41
CA GLY A 4 -16.19 -14.23 17.56
C GLY A 4 -16.62 -15.02 16.32
N ALA A 5 -15.83 -15.01 15.25
CA ALA A 5 -16.19 -15.65 13.99
C ALA A 5 -16.40 -17.17 14.08
N LEU A 6 -15.67 -17.84 14.96
CA LEU A 6 -15.83 -19.28 15.18
C LEU A 6 -17.22 -19.66 15.71
N GLU A 7 -17.85 -18.78 16.48
CA GLU A 7 -19.19 -19.00 17.03
C GLU A 7 -20.30 -18.61 16.07
N HIS A 8 -20.09 -17.51 15.31
CA HIS A 8 -21.15 -16.88 14.51
C HIS A 8 -20.95 -17.03 13.01
N LYS A 9 -19.72 -17.17 12.54
CA LYS A 9 -19.37 -17.30 11.12
C LYS A 9 -18.16 -18.22 10.95
N PRO A 10 -18.38 -19.51 10.91
CA PRO A 10 -17.29 -20.45 10.63
C PRO A 10 -16.66 -20.15 9.26
N ALA A 11 -15.36 -20.37 9.16
CA ALA A 11 -14.57 -20.25 7.92
C ALA A 11 -14.34 -18.81 7.38
N THR A 12 -14.23 -17.80 8.25
CA THR A 12 -13.71 -16.50 7.86
C THR A 12 -12.22 -16.39 8.14
N SER A 13 -11.49 -15.64 7.30
CA SER A 13 -10.07 -15.38 7.49
C SER A 13 -9.82 -14.31 8.56
N THR A 14 -8.72 -14.45 9.30
CA THR A 14 -8.16 -13.38 10.14
C THR A 14 -7.35 -12.37 9.34
N ILE A 15 -7.03 -12.68 8.09
CA ILE A 15 -6.28 -11.84 7.16
C ILE A 15 -7.22 -10.86 6.46
N ASN A 16 -6.76 -9.62 6.30
CA ASN A 16 -7.54 -8.56 5.67
C ASN A 16 -7.06 -8.19 4.26
N CYS A 17 -5.77 -8.35 4.00
CA CYS A 17 -5.09 -7.81 2.83
C CYS A 17 -4.45 -8.92 2.02
N THR A 18 -4.78 -8.97 0.74
CA THR A 18 -4.21 -9.95 -0.20
C THR A 18 -3.93 -9.31 -1.56
N VAL A 19 -3.08 -9.95 -2.32
CA VAL A 19 -2.83 -9.66 -3.73
C VAL A 19 -3.00 -10.95 -4.53
N SER A 20 -3.61 -10.84 -5.69
CA SER A 20 -3.82 -11.95 -6.63
C SER A 20 -2.50 -12.52 -7.16
N GLY A 21 -2.51 -13.77 -7.56
CA GLY A 21 -1.51 -14.29 -8.48
C GLY A 21 -1.46 -13.47 -9.78
N VAL A 22 -0.37 -13.56 -10.51
CA VAL A 22 -0.21 -12.88 -11.81
C VAL A 22 -1.32 -13.34 -12.76
N ILE A 23 -1.98 -12.39 -13.41
CA ILE A 23 -3.01 -12.68 -14.41
C ILE A 23 -2.30 -12.94 -15.73
N GLU A 24 -2.27 -14.18 -16.17
CA GLU A 24 -1.74 -14.53 -17.49
C GLU A 24 -2.65 -14.00 -18.59
N ASP A 25 -2.05 -13.56 -19.70
CA ASP A 25 -2.74 -13.04 -20.87
C ASP A 25 -3.36 -14.17 -21.69
N SER A 26 -4.40 -14.78 -21.11
CA SER A 26 -5.21 -15.85 -21.71
C SER A 26 -6.59 -15.88 -21.05
N MET A 27 -7.61 -16.42 -21.73
CA MET A 27 -8.95 -16.55 -21.17
C MET A 27 -8.93 -17.43 -19.91
N THR A 28 -8.21 -18.54 -19.94
CA THR A 28 -8.05 -19.41 -18.76
C THR A 28 -7.39 -18.67 -17.61
N GLY A 29 -6.28 -17.96 -17.84
CA GLY A 29 -5.59 -17.19 -16.79
C GLY A 29 -6.47 -16.11 -16.18
N ILE A 30 -7.25 -15.40 -17.00
CA ILE A 30 -8.20 -14.37 -16.54
C ILE A 30 -9.30 -14.99 -15.65
N LEU A 31 -9.95 -16.05 -16.12
CA LEU A 31 -11.06 -16.68 -15.40
C LEU A 31 -10.60 -17.45 -14.15
N ASP A 32 -9.45 -18.06 -14.16
CA ASP A 32 -8.86 -18.70 -12.97
C ASP A 32 -8.65 -17.68 -11.85
N LYS A 33 -8.20 -16.47 -12.18
CA LYS A 33 -8.04 -15.41 -11.17
C LYS A 33 -9.37 -14.83 -10.70
N VAL A 34 -10.41 -14.81 -11.53
CA VAL A 34 -11.79 -14.49 -11.07
C VAL A 34 -12.27 -15.51 -10.04
N HIS A 35 -12.05 -16.81 -10.30
CA HIS A 35 -12.40 -17.88 -9.37
C HIS A 35 -11.66 -17.74 -8.03
N GLU A 36 -10.35 -17.61 -8.05
CA GLU A 36 -9.53 -17.44 -6.85
C GLU A 36 -9.94 -16.17 -6.05
N ALA A 37 -10.21 -15.07 -6.75
CA ALA A 37 -10.66 -13.82 -6.14
C ALA A 37 -12.03 -13.96 -5.48
N GLY A 38 -12.96 -14.68 -6.10
CA GLY A 38 -14.28 -14.95 -5.53
C GLY A 38 -14.17 -15.68 -4.18
N LEU A 39 -13.33 -16.68 -4.09
CA LEU A 39 -13.07 -17.40 -2.84
C LEU A 39 -12.42 -16.50 -1.77
N THR A 40 -11.48 -15.67 -2.18
CA THR A 40 -10.78 -14.73 -1.29
C THR A 40 -11.73 -13.68 -0.71
N LEU A 41 -12.55 -13.06 -1.55
CA LEU A 41 -13.56 -12.09 -1.14
C LEU A 41 -14.64 -12.71 -0.23
N LYS A 42 -15.06 -13.94 -0.53
CA LYS A 42 -15.98 -14.71 0.31
C LYS A 42 -15.41 -14.94 1.72
N ALA A 43 -14.12 -15.17 1.84
CA ALA A 43 -13.44 -15.32 3.12
C ALA A 43 -13.29 -13.99 3.89
N GLY A 44 -13.67 -12.86 3.31
CA GLY A 44 -13.62 -11.54 3.93
C GLY A 44 -12.34 -10.76 3.71
N CYS A 45 -11.49 -11.20 2.78
CA CYS A 45 -10.23 -10.53 2.44
C CYS A 45 -10.45 -9.54 1.29
N GLY A 46 -9.86 -8.35 1.39
CA GLY A 46 -9.68 -7.46 0.24
C GLY A 46 -8.56 -7.98 -0.68
N ILE A 47 -8.65 -7.71 -1.97
CA ILE A 47 -7.69 -8.21 -2.95
C ILE A 47 -7.29 -7.13 -3.97
N GLY A 48 -6.01 -7.12 -4.34
CA GLY A 48 -5.48 -6.29 -5.40
C GLY A 48 -4.94 -7.10 -6.57
N TYR A 49 -4.96 -6.50 -7.76
CA TYR A 49 -4.52 -7.12 -9.02
C TYR A 49 -3.72 -6.15 -9.86
N GLU A 50 -2.77 -6.66 -10.66
CA GLU A 50 -2.21 -5.94 -11.80
C GLU A 50 -2.91 -6.39 -13.08
N TYR A 51 -3.51 -5.46 -13.83
CA TYR A 51 -4.16 -5.76 -15.11
C TYR A 51 -3.32 -5.40 -16.34
N SER A 52 -2.19 -4.76 -16.17
CA SER A 52 -1.29 -4.40 -17.27
C SER A 52 -0.50 -5.58 -17.86
N THR A 53 -0.70 -6.78 -17.33
CA THR A 53 -0.21 -8.04 -17.94
C THR A 53 -1.07 -8.51 -19.11
N LEU A 54 -2.24 -7.94 -19.31
CA LEU A 54 -3.15 -8.27 -20.40
C LEU A 54 -2.85 -7.43 -21.64
N ARG A 55 -2.94 -8.06 -22.83
CA ARG A 55 -2.73 -7.39 -24.11
C ARG A 55 -3.67 -6.19 -24.30
N PRO A 56 -3.22 -5.14 -24.99
CA PRO A 56 -4.02 -3.94 -25.17
C PRO A 56 -5.23 -4.18 -26.08
N LYS A 57 -6.25 -3.34 -25.92
CA LYS A 57 -7.45 -3.33 -26.78
C LYS A 57 -7.07 -3.27 -28.25
N GLY A 58 -7.70 -4.09 -29.05
CA GLY A 58 -7.47 -4.19 -30.48
C GLY A 58 -6.27 -5.09 -30.86
N ALA A 59 -5.55 -5.68 -29.92
CA ALA A 59 -4.53 -6.68 -30.23
C ALA A 59 -5.17 -7.98 -30.71
N PHE A 60 -4.52 -8.63 -31.67
CA PHE A 60 -5.02 -9.88 -32.28
C PHE A 60 -4.90 -11.08 -31.34
N VAL A 61 -5.94 -11.89 -31.28
CA VAL A 61 -6.01 -13.13 -30.50
C VAL A 61 -6.02 -14.32 -31.47
N ALA A 62 -4.89 -14.95 -31.67
CA ALA A 62 -4.73 -16.03 -32.66
C ALA A 62 -5.69 -17.22 -32.42
N GLY A 63 -5.93 -17.61 -31.17
CA GLY A 63 -6.83 -18.70 -30.82
C GLY A 63 -8.31 -18.42 -31.09
N ALA A 64 -8.71 -17.15 -31.13
CA ALA A 64 -10.08 -16.73 -31.40
C ALA A 64 -10.29 -16.19 -32.82
N GLY A 65 -9.20 -15.93 -33.56
CA GLY A 65 -9.25 -15.28 -34.85
C GLY A 65 -9.86 -13.88 -34.84
N ALA A 66 -9.77 -13.18 -33.70
CA ALA A 66 -10.42 -11.91 -33.44
C ALA A 66 -9.52 -10.94 -32.67
N TYR A 67 -9.99 -9.72 -32.44
CA TYR A 67 -9.29 -8.71 -31.66
C TYR A 67 -9.84 -8.62 -30.24
N THR A 68 -8.97 -8.45 -29.25
CA THR A 68 -9.38 -8.36 -27.85
C THR A 68 -10.08 -7.04 -27.53
N SER A 69 -11.02 -7.09 -26.58
CA SER A 69 -11.65 -5.91 -25.98
C SER A 69 -10.76 -5.15 -24.99
N GLY A 70 -9.64 -5.74 -24.58
CA GLY A 70 -8.64 -5.14 -23.71
C GLY A 70 -8.86 -5.35 -22.21
N PRO A 71 -7.90 -4.90 -21.36
CA PRO A 71 -7.91 -5.16 -19.93
C PRO A 71 -9.15 -4.64 -19.21
N LEU A 72 -9.64 -3.46 -19.56
CA LEU A 72 -10.76 -2.82 -18.85
C LEU A 72 -12.06 -3.61 -18.95
N SER A 73 -12.34 -4.23 -20.10
CA SER A 73 -13.53 -5.07 -20.25
C SER A 73 -13.44 -6.34 -19.39
N PHE A 74 -12.26 -6.89 -19.16
CA PHE A 74 -12.08 -7.99 -18.22
C PHE A 74 -12.22 -7.53 -16.78
N MET A 75 -11.78 -6.32 -16.44
CA MET A 75 -12.03 -5.72 -15.13
C MET A 75 -13.52 -5.62 -14.80
N ASP A 76 -14.38 -5.40 -15.78
CA ASP A 76 -15.85 -5.40 -15.58
C ASP A 76 -16.36 -6.75 -15.04
N ILE A 77 -15.76 -7.86 -15.45
CA ILE A 77 -16.09 -9.20 -14.91
C ILE A 77 -15.74 -9.29 -13.42
N TYR A 78 -14.54 -8.84 -13.04
CA TYR A 78 -14.09 -8.82 -11.64
C TYR A 78 -14.94 -7.88 -10.78
N ASP A 79 -15.31 -6.74 -11.32
CA ASP A 79 -16.18 -5.77 -10.64
C ASP A 79 -17.56 -6.38 -10.34
N ARG A 80 -18.18 -7.01 -11.32
CA ARG A 80 -19.49 -7.66 -11.16
C ARG A 80 -19.42 -8.86 -10.22
N MET A 81 -18.38 -9.68 -10.32
CA MET A 81 -18.14 -10.79 -9.40
C MET A 81 -18.02 -10.29 -7.96
N CYS A 82 -17.21 -9.29 -7.71
CA CYS A 82 -17.03 -8.70 -6.39
C CYS A 82 -18.34 -8.15 -5.81
N PHE A 83 -19.10 -7.41 -6.61
CA PHE A 83 -20.41 -6.91 -6.22
C PHE A 83 -21.37 -8.05 -5.81
N THR A 84 -21.40 -9.11 -6.61
CA THR A 84 -22.30 -10.26 -6.38
C THR A 84 -21.93 -11.04 -5.13
N VAL A 85 -20.64 -11.33 -4.93
CA VAL A 85 -20.15 -12.04 -3.74
C VAL A 85 -20.36 -11.19 -2.48
N SER A 86 -20.09 -9.90 -2.55
CA SER A 86 -20.28 -8.97 -1.42
C SER A 86 -21.74 -8.84 -0.99
N SER A 87 -22.67 -8.96 -1.92
CA SER A 87 -24.10 -8.88 -1.63
C SER A 87 -24.61 -10.07 -0.81
N ALA A 88 -23.93 -11.21 -0.89
CA ALA A 88 -24.26 -12.42 -0.15
C ALA A 88 -23.61 -12.47 1.25
N GLY A 89 -22.63 -11.61 1.53
CA GLY A 89 -21.86 -11.60 2.77
C GLY A 89 -22.14 -10.40 3.68
N GLY A 90 -21.73 -10.50 4.94
CA GLY A 90 -21.86 -9.42 5.92
C GLY A 90 -20.83 -8.27 5.76
N ARG A 91 -19.82 -8.43 4.90
CA ARG A 91 -18.80 -7.42 4.61
C ARG A 91 -18.79 -7.11 3.11
N ARG A 92 -18.74 -5.84 2.76
CA ARG A 92 -18.55 -5.43 1.37
C ARG A 92 -17.14 -5.80 0.91
N GLY A 93 -17.05 -6.42 -0.27
CA GLY A 93 -15.78 -6.67 -0.93
C GLY A 93 -15.11 -5.36 -1.37
N ALA A 94 -13.79 -5.38 -1.42
CA ALA A 94 -13.00 -4.27 -1.91
C ALA A 94 -11.87 -4.81 -2.78
N GLN A 95 -11.60 -4.12 -3.89
CA GLN A 95 -10.57 -4.48 -4.85
C GLN A 95 -9.69 -3.28 -5.18
N MET A 96 -8.42 -3.56 -5.51
CA MET A 96 -7.48 -2.61 -6.09
C MET A 96 -7.11 -3.08 -7.49
N ALA A 97 -7.12 -2.19 -8.46
CA ALA A 97 -6.51 -2.42 -9.75
C ALA A 97 -5.26 -1.54 -9.90
N THR A 98 -4.14 -2.16 -10.15
CA THR A 98 -2.92 -1.45 -10.55
C THR A 98 -2.67 -1.61 -12.04
N PHE A 99 -2.03 -0.61 -12.63
CA PHE A 99 -1.81 -0.54 -14.06
C PHE A 99 -0.50 0.17 -14.38
N ASP A 100 0.35 -0.46 -15.17
CA ASP A 100 1.64 0.10 -15.55
C ASP A 100 1.48 1.36 -16.41
N ILE A 101 2.22 2.40 -16.05
CA ILE A 101 2.18 3.69 -16.74
C ILE A 101 2.61 3.62 -18.22
N ALA A 102 3.29 2.56 -18.63
CA ALA A 102 3.73 2.36 -20.01
C ALA A 102 2.80 1.42 -20.81
N HIS A 103 1.71 0.93 -20.22
CA HIS A 103 0.77 0.10 -20.96
C HIS A 103 0.01 0.92 -22.00
N PRO A 104 -0.23 0.38 -23.22
CA PRO A 104 -0.95 1.10 -24.29
C PRO A 104 -2.34 1.61 -23.91
N ASP A 105 -3.05 0.93 -22.99
CA ASP A 105 -4.40 1.29 -22.55
C ASP A 105 -4.43 2.10 -21.24
N VAL A 106 -3.29 2.59 -20.76
CA VAL A 106 -3.25 3.31 -19.47
C VAL A 106 -4.12 4.58 -19.48
N THR A 107 -4.24 5.25 -20.61
CA THR A 107 -5.10 6.44 -20.72
C THR A 107 -6.57 6.08 -20.50
N ASP A 108 -7.04 4.97 -21.04
CA ASP A 108 -8.40 4.47 -20.82
C ASP A 108 -8.60 4.04 -19.36
N PHE A 109 -7.58 3.41 -18.75
CA PHE A 109 -7.59 3.07 -17.33
C PHE A 109 -7.73 4.33 -16.45
N ILE A 110 -6.95 5.36 -16.69
CA ILE A 110 -7.01 6.64 -15.95
C ILE A 110 -8.42 7.26 -16.03
N LYS A 111 -9.07 7.16 -17.17
CA LYS A 111 -10.39 7.75 -17.44
C LYS A 111 -11.57 6.83 -17.09
N ALA A 112 -11.33 5.60 -16.67
CA ALA A 112 -12.37 4.58 -16.53
C ALA A 112 -13.53 4.99 -15.62
N LYS A 113 -13.27 5.71 -14.53
CA LYS A 113 -14.29 6.15 -13.57
C LYS A 113 -14.96 7.48 -13.91
N ARG A 114 -14.61 8.09 -15.04
CA ARG A 114 -15.36 9.23 -15.60
C ARG A 114 -16.73 8.80 -16.11
N GLU A 115 -16.87 7.51 -16.47
CA GLU A 115 -18.16 6.89 -16.77
C GLU A 115 -18.86 6.55 -15.46
N ASP A 116 -20.03 7.18 -15.21
CA ASP A 116 -20.75 7.01 -13.96
C ASP A 116 -21.17 5.55 -13.75
N GLY A 117 -20.89 5.06 -12.58
CA GLY A 117 -21.24 3.71 -12.15
C GLY A 117 -20.27 2.60 -12.57
N ARG A 118 -19.25 2.90 -13.35
CA ARG A 118 -18.27 1.90 -13.79
C ARG A 118 -17.22 1.60 -12.72
N LEU A 119 -16.83 0.33 -12.58
CA LEU A 119 -15.76 -0.15 -11.69
C LEU A 119 -15.89 0.32 -10.23
N ARG A 120 -17.11 0.34 -9.70
CA ARG A 120 -17.41 0.82 -8.32
C ARG A 120 -16.78 -0.03 -7.23
N GLN A 121 -16.45 -1.29 -7.52
CA GLN A 121 -15.82 -2.20 -6.57
C GLN A 121 -14.29 -2.11 -6.58
N PHE A 122 -13.73 -1.21 -7.41
CA PHE A 122 -12.31 -0.99 -7.53
C PHE A 122 -11.87 0.37 -7.02
N ASN A 123 -10.72 0.39 -6.34
CA ASN A 123 -9.82 1.53 -6.31
C ASN A 123 -8.81 1.37 -7.45
N LEU A 124 -8.51 2.44 -8.16
CA LEU A 124 -7.58 2.44 -9.30
C LEU A 124 -6.29 3.16 -8.92
N SER A 125 -5.14 2.56 -9.27
CA SER A 125 -3.83 3.19 -9.05
C SER A 125 -2.89 2.92 -10.23
N CYS A 126 -2.15 3.95 -10.66
CA CYS A 126 -1.07 3.81 -11.63
C CYS A 126 0.23 3.42 -10.95
N LEU A 127 0.94 2.47 -11.55
CA LEU A 127 2.32 2.12 -11.19
C LEU A 127 3.25 3.14 -11.87
N ILE A 128 3.74 4.08 -11.08
CA ILE A 128 4.61 5.16 -11.53
C ILE A 128 6.06 4.74 -11.35
N THR A 129 6.81 4.76 -12.45
CA THR A 129 8.24 4.42 -12.46
C THR A 129 9.11 5.66 -12.34
N GLN A 130 10.34 5.48 -11.91
CA GLN A 130 11.34 6.54 -11.87
C GLN A 130 11.60 7.10 -13.28
N ASP A 131 11.76 6.20 -14.26
CA ASP A 131 11.96 6.60 -15.67
C ASP A 131 10.83 7.51 -16.18
N PHE A 132 9.59 7.23 -15.80
CA PHE A 132 8.47 8.10 -16.14
C PHE A 132 8.58 9.48 -15.50
N MET A 133 8.91 9.54 -14.21
CA MET A 133 9.08 10.82 -13.51
C MET A 133 10.24 11.64 -14.06
N GLU A 134 11.33 11.00 -14.45
CA GLU A 134 12.46 11.66 -15.11
C GLU A 134 12.05 12.18 -16.50
N ALA A 135 11.28 11.40 -17.26
CA ALA A 135 10.73 11.83 -18.54
C ALA A 135 9.77 13.03 -18.40
N VAL A 136 8.95 13.06 -17.35
CA VAL A 136 8.09 14.21 -17.02
C VAL A 136 8.92 15.46 -16.75
N LYS A 137 9.96 15.34 -15.94
CA LYS A 137 10.87 16.46 -15.61
C LYS A 137 11.62 16.99 -16.85
N ALA A 138 12.06 16.08 -17.71
CA ALA A 138 12.81 16.41 -18.92
C ALA A 138 11.94 16.81 -20.13
N ASP A 139 10.62 16.78 -20.00
CA ASP A 139 9.67 16.94 -21.11
C ASP A 139 9.97 15.98 -22.28
N ALA A 140 10.36 14.76 -21.95
CA ALA A 140 10.74 13.73 -22.91
C ALA A 140 9.51 12.98 -23.45
N ASP A 141 9.72 12.25 -24.53
CA ASP A 141 8.73 11.33 -25.07
C ASP A 141 8.58 10.09 -24.16
N TRP A 142 7.35 9.61 -24.07
CA TRP A 142 7.00 8.39 -23.34
C TRP A 142 6.35 7.39 -24.28
N LYS A 143 6.90 6.17 -24.32
CA LYS A 143 6.43 5.10 -25.21
C LYS A 143 5.51 4.15 -24.49
N PHE A 144 4.36 3.88 -25.08
CA PHE A 144 3.41 2.87 -24.64
C PHE A 144 3.70 1.58 -25.40
N ALA A 145 4.04 0.52 -24.68
CA ALA A 145 4.48 -0.72 -25.26
C ALA A 145 3.97 -1.94 -24.51
N PHE A 146 3.84 -3.05 -25.22
CA PHE A 146 3.43 -4.34 -24.67
C PHE A 146 4.30 -5.46 -25.24
N PRO A 147 4.64 -6.51 -24.45
CA PRO A 147 5.49 -7.60 -24.89
C PRO A 147 4.99 -8.36 -26.11
N VAL A 148 5.92 -8.81 -26.91
CA VAL A 148 5.66 -9.67 -28.07
C VAL A 148 6.30 -11.04 -27.88
N THR A 149 5.67 -12.06 -28.48
CA THR A 149 6.26 -13.38 -28.63
C THR A 149 7.29 -13.37 -29.77
N ALA A 150 8.19 -14.35 -29.80
CA ALA A 150 9.13 -14.49 -30.90
C ALA A 150 8.41 -14.68 -32.26
N LYS A 151 7.26 -15.35 -32.24
CA LYS A 151 6.42 -15.53 -33.43
C LYS A 151 5.85 -14.20 -33.95
N GLU A 152 5.25 -13.40 -33.08
CA GLU A 152 4.69 -12.08 -33.41
C GLU A 152 5.78 -11.13 -33.95
N ALA A 153 6.94 -11.08 -33.30
CA ALA A 153 8.06 -10.26 -33.74
C ALA A 153 8.53 -10.61 -35.16
N LYS A 154 8.53 -11.90 -35.50
CA LYS A 154 8.90 -12.39 -36.84
C LYS A 154 7.82 -12.11 -37.89
N GLU A 155 6.56 -12.42 -37.59
CA GLU A 155 5.42 -12.23 -38.49
C GLU A 155 5.24 -10.74 -38.86
N ASP A 156 5.37 -9.87 -37.87
CA ASP A 156 5.23 -8.41 -38.04
C ASP A 156 6.54 -7.72 -38.48
N LYS A 157 7.60 -8.50 -38.68
CA LYS A 157 8.93 -8.01 -39.14
C LYS A 157 9.46 -6.85 -38.29
N LEU A 158 9.32 -6.95 -36.96
CA LEU A 158 9.78 -5.93 -36.03
C LEU A 158 11.30 -5.79 -36.07
N ASN A 159 11.79 -4.57 -36.16
CA ASN A 159 13.19 -4.26 -36.00
C ASN A 159 13.53 -4.09 -34.50
N LEU A 160 14.12 -5.12 -33.90
CA LEU A 160 14.44 -5.15 -32.48
C LEU A 160 15.49 -4.12 -32.03
N LYS A 161 16.20 -3.50 -32.98
CA LYS A 161 17.19 -2.45 -32.73
C LYS A 161 16.62 -1.04 -32.89
N ASP A 162 15.44 -0.92 -33.47
CA ASP A 162 14.77 0.37 -33.68
C ASP A 162 13.88 0.71 -32.49
N GLN A 163 14.32 1.65 -31.67
CA GLN A 163 13.61 2.09 -30.48
C GLN A 163 12.25 2.75 -30.76
N SER A 164 11.96 3.11 -32.00
CA SER A 164 10.61 3.57 -32.40
C SER A 164 9.62 2.41 -32.54
N GLN A 165 10.11 1.19 -32.75
CA GLN A 165 9.30 -0.01 -32.92
C GLN A 165 9.31 -0.91 -31.68
N VAL A 166 10.43 -1.03 -30.99
CA VAL A 166 10.64 -1.97 -29.88
C VAL A 166 11.43 -1.29 -28.76
N ILE A 167 10.97 -1.49 -27.53
CA ILE A 167 11.71 -1.21 -26.30
C ILE A 167 11.84 -2.47 -25.47
N TRP A 168 12.87 -2.55 -24.65
CA TRP A 168 13.15 -3.69 -23.77
C TRP A 168 12.78 -3.36 -22.33
N ARG A 169 12.01 -4.25 -21.67
CA ARG A 169 11.52 -4.01 -20.31
C ARG A 169 11.60 -5.29 -19.47
N ASP A 170 11.71 -5.10 -18.16
CA ASP A 170 11.43 -6.16 -17.18
C ASP A 170 9.92 -6.49 -17.23
N TRP A 171 9.61 -7.79 -17.10
CA TRP A 171 8.23 -8.26 -17.20
C TRP A 171 7.93 -9.36 -16.17
N PRO A 172 6.78 -9.31 -15.49
CA PRO A 172 6.45 -10.25 -14.42
C PRO A 172 6.03 -11.65 -14.88
N VAL A 173 5.84 -11.86 -16.18
CA VAL A 173 5.47 -13.17 -16.76
C VAL A 173 6.65 -13.75 -17.51
N GLU A 174 7.11 -14.92 -17.11
CA GLU A 174 8.26 -15.60 -17.71
C GLU A 174 7.85 -16.56 -18.83
N GLY A 175 8.79 -16.86 -19.72
CA GLY A 175 8.73 -17.97 -20.67
C GLY A 175 7.81 -17.82 -21.89
N LYS A 176 7.02 -16.76 -21.96
CA LYS A 176 6.07 -16.54 -23.06
C LYS A 176 6.59 -15.59 -24.14
N TYR A 177 7.31 -14.57 -23.74
CA TYR A 177 7.70 -13.45 -24.59
C TYR A 177 9.14 -13.55 -25.06
N LEU A 178 9.44 -12.83 -26.16
CA LEU A 178 10.79 -12.75 -26.70
C LEU A 178 11.71 -12.04 -25.69
N THR A 179 12.66 -12.81 -25.15
CA THR A 179 13.60 -12.33 -24.12
C THR A 179 15.01 -12.31 -24.69
N GLU A 180 15.78 -11.26 -24.45
CA GLU A 180 17.19 -11.19 -24.80
C GLU A 180 18.00 -12.05 -23.80
N GLN A 181 18.85 -12.93 -24.33
CA GLN A 181 19.62 -13.85 -23.48
C GLN A 181 20.96 -13.25 -23.04
N GLU A 182 21.55 -12.42 -23.89
CA GLU A 182 22.87 -11.80 -23.68
C GLU A 182 22.83 -10.34 -24.10
N GLY A 183 23.76 -9.54 -23.57
CA GLY A 183 23.90 -8.13 -23.94
C GLY A 183 23.26 -7.17 -22.91
N PRO A 184 23.06 -5.89 -23.30
CA PRO A 184 22.60 -4.86 -22.37
C PRO A 184 21.15 -5.01 -21.90
N ASN A 185 20.35 -5.80 -22.61
CA ASN A 185 18.97 -6.08 -22.27
C ASN A 185 18.76 -7.55 -21.80
N ALA A 186 19.83 -8.23 -21.38
CA ALA A 186 19.73 -9.61 -20.89
C ALA A 186 18.65 -9.73 -19.79
N GLY A 187 17.77 -10.73 -19.94
CA GLY A 187 16.64 -10.95 -19.04
C GLY A 187 15.40 -10.09 -19.32
N LYS A 188 15.51 -9.06 -20.17
CA LYS A 188 14.36 -8.21 -20.52
C LYS A 188 13.58 -8.76 -21.71
N VAL A 189 12.30 -8.42 -21.77
CA VAL A 189 11.42 -8.80 -22.88
C VAL A 189 11.29 -7.69 -23.92
N ALA A 190 11.18 -8.08 -25.19
CA ALA A 190 10.90 -7.16 -26.28
C ALA A 190 9.45 -6.72 -26.22
N CYS A 191 9.22 -5.40 -26.20
CA CYS A 191 7.89 -4.79 -26.17
C CYS A 191 7.68 -3.96 -27.44
N ARG A 192 6.61 -4.26 -28.17
CA ARG A 192 6.18 -3.44 -29.32
C ARG A 192 5.68 -2.09 -28.84
N VAL A 193 6.16 -1.01 -29.45
CA VAL A 193 5.66 0.35 -29.25
C VAL A 193 4.36 0.55 -30.03
N TYR A 194 3.29 0.86 -29.33
CA TYR A 194 1.97 1.14 -29.91
C TYR A 194 1.76 2.63 -30.16
N LYS A 195 2.31 3.47 -29.28
CA LYS A 195 2.06 4.91 -29.27
C LYS A 195 3.17 5.63 -28.53
N THR A 196 3.40 6.86 -28.90
CA THR A 196 4.32 7.77 -28.20
C THR A 196 3.58 9.07 -27.83
N LEU A 197 3.78 9.54 -26.61
CA LEU A 197 3.19 10.78 -26.12
C LEU A 197 4.24 11.50 -25.26
N LYS A 198 4.17 12.83 -25.18
CA LYS A 198 4.98 13.57 -24.21
C LYS A 198 4.63 13.12 -22.78
N ALA A 199 5.64 12.81 -21.97
CA ALA A 199 5.42 12.36 -20.59
C ALA A 199 4.65 13.41 -19.76
N LYS A 200 4.92 14.70 -19.95
CA LYS A 200 4.16 15.79 -19.31
C LYS A 200 2.67 15.75 -19.65
N ARG A 201 2.33 15.41 -20.90
CA ARG A 201 0.92 15.32 -21.30
C ARG A 201 0.22 14.16 -20.59
N LEU A 202 0.88 13.01 -20.46
CA LEU A 202 0.33 11.89 -19.70
C LEU A 202 0.18 12.25 -18.21
N TRP A 203 1.16 12.96 -17.66
CA TRP A 203 1.09 13.49 -16.30
C TRP A 203 -0.11 14.40 -16.10
N ASP A 204 -0.37 15.32 -17.01
CA ASP A 204 -1.54 16.19 -16.98
C ASP A 204 -2.86 15.42 -17.07
N ILE A 205 -2.92 14.35 -17.85
CA ILE A 205 -4.10 13.47 -17.93
C ILE A 205 -4.36 12.80 -16.58
N ILE A 206 -3.31 12.28 -15.92
CA ILE A 206 -3.42 11.68 -14.57
C ILE A 206 -3.90 12.74 -13.58
N MET A 207 -3.23 13.87 -13.52
CA MET A 207 -3.53 14.94 -12.55
C MET A 207 -4.93 15.51 -12.72
N SER A 208 -5.36 15.74 -13.96
CA SER A 208 -6.73 16.18 -14.27
C SER A 208 -7.77 15.17 -13.79
N SER A 209 -7.54 13.89 -14.04
CA SER A 209 -8.47 12.84 -13.57
C SER A 209 -8.53 12.75 -12.06
N THR A 210 -7.38 12.78 -11.40
CA THR A 210 -7.30 12.72 -9.94
C THR A 210 -7.90 13.98 -9.28
N TYR A 211 -7.69 15.14 -9.90
CA TYR A 211 -8.29 16.40 -9.44
C TYR A 211 -9.83 16.35 -9.48
N ASP A 212 -10.39 15.84 -10.57
CA ASP A 212 -11.85 15.82 -10.77
C ASP A 212 -12.54 14.66 -10.05
N TYR A 213 -11.88 13.50 -9.94
CA TYR A 213 -12.50 12.23 -9.52
C TYR A 213 -11.82 11.56 -8.31
N ALA A 214 -10.76 12.14 -7.76
CA ALA A 214 -9.93 11.57 -6.70
C ALA A 214 -9.26 10.21 -7.06
N GLU A 215 -9.29 9.82 -8.31
CA GLU A 215 -8.66 8.61 -8.87
C GLU A 215 -8.14 8.88 -10.29
N PRO A 216 -7.08 8.19 -10.74
CA PRO A 216 -6.37 7.10 -10.07
C PRO A 216 -5.46 7.58 -8.93
N GLY A 217 -5.15 6.63 -8.05
CA GLY A 217 -4.07 6.76 -7.07
C GLY A 217 -2.70 6.66 -7.74
N PHE A 218 -1.66 6.84 -6.95
CA PHE A 218 -0.29 7.03 -7.39
C PHE A 218 0.64 6.15 -6.54
N ILE A 219 1.26 5.15 -7.16
CA ILE A 219 2.17 4.22 -6.48
C ILE A 219 3.56 4.34 -7.10
N LEU A 220 4.55 4.73 -6.30
CA LEU A 220 5.95 4.80 -6.70
C LEU A 220 6.56 3.39 -6.65
N ILE A 221 6.27 2.60 -7.67
CA ILE A 221 6.52 1.15 -7.64
C ILE A 221 8.01 0.79 -7.56
N ASP A 222 8.88 1.59 -8.16
CA ASP A 222 10.33 1.32 -8.10
C ASP A 222 10.86 1.52 -6.68
N ARG A 223 10.37 2.54 -5.96
CA ARG A 223 10.72 2.76 -4.55
C ARG A 223 10.19 1.67 -3.63
N VAL A 224 8.97 1.19 -3.90
CA VAL A 224 8.41 0.04 -3.18
C VAL A 224 9.33 -1.17 -3.30
N ASN A 225 9.79 -1.50 -4.51
CA ASN A 225 10.67 -2.64 -4.74
C ASN A 225 12.08 -2.40 -4.20
N GLU A 226 12.62 -1.17 -4.30
CA GLU A 226 13.93 -0.82 -3.74
C GLU A 226 13.98 -1.00 -2.22
N MET A 227 12.92 -0.58 -1.51
CA MET A 227 12.83 -0.65 -0.05
C MET A 227 12.25 -1.97 0.47
N ASN A 228 11.88 -2.89 -0.40
CA ASN A 228 11.31 -4.17 0.00
C ASN A 228 12.36 -5.04 0.71
N ASN A 229 12.03 -5.50 1.91
CA ASN A 229 12.90 -6.41 2.66
C ASN A 229 13.19 -7.73 1.92
N ASN A 230 12.24 -8.21 1.12
CA ASN A 230 12.39 -9.40 0.28
C ASN A 230 12.85 -9.07 -1.15
N TRP A 231 13.65 -8.03 -1.30
CA TRP A 231 14.19 -7.53 -2.58
C TRP A 231 14.81 -8.60 -3.47
N PHE A 232 15.34 -9.66 -2.88
CA PHE A 232 16.05 -10.75 -3.55
C PHE A 232 15.15 -11.84 -4.14
N CYS A 233 13.86 -11.83 -3.84
CA CYS A 233 12.94 -12.89 -4.29
C CYS A 233 11.52 -12.39 -4.62
N GLU A 234 11.25 -11.10 -4.52
CA GLU A 234 9.93 -10.53 -4.82
C GLU A 234 10.03 -9.41 -5.85
N ASN A 235 9.03 -9.34 -6.72
CA ASN A 235 8.75 -8.19 -7.56
C ASN A 235 7.31 -7.75 -7.27
N ILE A 236 7.15 -6.63 -6.59
CA ILE A 236 5.85 -6.11 -6.19
C ILE A 236 5.27 -5.27 -7.33
N ARG A 237 4.02 -5.58 -7.73
CA ARG A 237 3.29 -4.95 -8.82
C ARG A 237 1.87 -4.56 -8.43
N ALA A 238 1.42 -4.89 -7.22
CA ALA A 238 0.08 -4.60 -6.74
C ALA A 238 0.06 -4.35 -5.24
N THR A 239 -1.02 -3.77 -4.76
CA THR A 239 -1.29 -3.54 -3.35
C THR A 239 -2.67 -4.06 -2.97
N ASN A 240 -2.95 -4.17 -1.68
CA ASN A 240 -4.31 -4.35 -1.17
C ASN A 240 -5.21 -3.14 -1.53
N PRO A 241 -6.53 -3.20 -1.32
CA PRO A 241 -7.45 -2.14 -1.74
C PRO A 241 -7.17 -0.72 -1.22
N CYS A 242 -6.60 -0.61 -0.03
CA CYS A 242 -6.30 0.70 0.59
C CYS A 242 -4.86 1.20 0.35
N GLY A 243 -4.02 0.40 -0.30
CA GLY A 243 -2.67 0.77 -0.72
C GLY A 243 -1.57 0.68 0.33
N GLU A 244 -1.88 0.34 1.59
CA GLU A 244 -0.88 0.24 2.67
C GLU A 244 -0.08 -1.05 2.63
N GLN A 245 -0.49 -2.05 1.85
CA GLN A 245 0.17 -3.35 1.75
C GLN A 245 0.57 -3.67 0.30
N PRO A 246 1.73 -3.21 -0.15
CA PRO A 246 2.37 -3.71 -1.36
C PRO A 246 2.79 -5.17 -1.15
N LEU A 247 2.28 -6.07 -1.97
CA LEU A 247 2.44 -7.51 -1.80
C LEU A 247 2.84 -8.18 -3.11
N PRO A 248 3.63 -9.27 -3.04
CA PRO A 248 3.90 -10.11 -4.19
C PRO A 248 2.67 -10.95 -4.56
N PRO A 249 2.70 -11.67 -5.70
CA PRO A 249 1.62 -12.59 -6.07
C PRO A 249 1.29 -13.58 -4.94
N TYR A 250 0.01 -13.74 -4.64
CA TYR A 250 -0.53 -14.50 -3.51
C TYR A 250 -0.12 -13.99 -2.13
N GLY A 251 0.50 -12.83 -2.07
CA GLY A 251 0.88 -12.20 -0.83
C GLY A 251 -0.33 -11.91 0.06
N ALA A 252 -0.13 -12.03 1.35
CA ALA A 252 -1.12 -11.75 2.35
C ALA A 252 -0.47 -11.12 3.58
N CYS A 253 -1.22 -10.28 4.27
CA CYS A 253 -0.78 -9.62 5.48
C CYS A 253 -1.94 -9.42 6.43
N LEU A 254 -1.68 -9.57 7.72
CA LEU A 254 -2.63 -9.20 8.75
C LEU A 254 -2.34 -7.80 9.28
N LEU A 255 -3.40 -7.07 9.63
CA LEU A 255 -3.32 -5.71 10.13
C LEU A 255 -3.62 -5.64 11.62
N GLY A 256 -2.90 -4.78 12.31
CA GLY A 256 -3.17 -4.39 13.68
C GLY A 256 -2.77 -2.94 13.91
N SER A 257 -3.53 -2.20 14.70
CA SER A 257 -3.28 -0.77 14.92
C SER A 257 -3.37 -0.43 16.40
N ILE A 258 -2.36 0.29 16.87
CA ILE A 258 -2.26 0.76 18.27
C ILE A 258 -2.91 2.13 18.37
N ASN A 259 -3.77 2.32 19.33
CA ASN A 259 -4.37 3.62 19.62
C ASN A 259 -3.40 4.51 20.39
N LEU A 260 -2.78 5.46 19.71
CA LEU A 260 -1.77 6.35 20.30
C LEU A 260 -2.33 7.25 21.41
N THR A 261 -3.62 7.58 21.39
CA THR A 261 -4.22 8.46 22.39
C THR A 261 -4.12 7.90 23.83
N LYS A 262 -3.94 6.59 23.96
CA LYS A 262 -3.83 5.94 25.28
C LYS A 262 -2.52 6.21 26.02
N PHE A 263 -1.51 6.66 25.31
CA PHE A 263 -0.17 6.94 25.86
C PHE A 263 0.08 8.42 26.14
N VAL A 264 -0.84 9.30 25.78
CA VAL A 264 -0.74 10.73 26.11
C VAL A 264 -1.17 10.95 27.55
N LYS A 265 -0.27 11.50 28.35
CA LYS A 265 -0.48 11.84 29.77
C LYS A 265 -0.56 13.35 29.94
N GLN A 266 -1.34 13.82 30.90
CA GLN A 266 -1.60 15.24 31.18
C GLN A 266 -2.01 16.04 29.93
N PRO A 267 -3.00 15.56 29.15
CA PRO A 267 -3.37 16.16 27.88
C PRO A 267 -3.83 17.62 28.07
N PHE A 268 -3.58 18.44 27.04
CA PHE A 268 -3.94 19.86 26.97
C PHE A 268 -3.28 20.75 28.04
N THR A 269 -2.14 20.33 28.57
CA THR A 269 -1.32 21.09 29.50
C THR A 269 0.10 21.25 28.97
N ASN A 270 0.83 22.22 29.51
CA ASN A 270 2.25 22.42 29.19
C ASN A 270 3.14 21.26 29.67
N GLN A 271 2.60 20.34 30.45
CA GLN A 271 3.28 19.14 30.96
C GLN A 271 2.85 17.87 30.22
N ALA A 272 2.08 18.01 29.13
CA ALA A 272 1.67 16.88 28.33
C ALA A 272 2.87 16.13 27.75
N PHE A 273 2.85 14.82 27.84
CA PHE A 273 3.90 13.95 27.32
C PHE A 273 3.35 12.62 26.85
N PHE A 274 4.14 11.94 26.02
CA PHE A 274 3.84 10.59 25.52
C PHE A 274 4.60 9.57 26.36
N ASP A 275 3.88 8.57 26.89
CA ASP A 275 4.48 7.51 27.71
C ASP A 275 5.15 6.46 26.81
N TRP A 276 6.42 6.68 26.53
CA TRP A 276 7.22 5.84 25.64
C TRP A 276 7.43 4.43 26.18
N ASP A 277 7.57 4.26 27.50
CA ASP A 277 7.79 2.94 28.10
C ASP A 277 6.55 2.05 28.00
N GLU A 278 5.38 2.62 28.28
CA GLU A 278 4.10 1.90 28.10
C GLU A 278 3.86 1.57 26.61
N TYR A 279 4.15 2.50 25.72
CA TYR A 279 4.04 2.28 24.28
C TYR A 279 4.95 1.15 23.79
N LYS A 280 6.22 1.13 24.18
CA LYS A 280 7.17 0.05 23.84
C LYS A 280 6.68 -1.30 24.33
N ALA A 281 6.16 -1.37 25.55
CA ALA A 281 5.61 -2.59 26.11
C ALA A 281 4.41 -3.12 25.30
N VAL A 282 3.52 -2.22 24.89
CA VAL A 282 2.35 -2.57 24.05
C VAL A 282 2.79 -3.03 22.66
N VAL A 283 3.76 -2.37 22.04
CA VAL A 283 4.32 -2.79 20.74
C VAL A 283 4.87 -4.22 20.82
N ASN A 284 5.61 -4.53 21.88
CA ASN A 284 6.17 -5.84 22.11
C ASN A 284 5.09 -6.93 22.22
N ILE A 285 4.10 -6.72 23.08
CA ILE A 285 2.98 -7.66 23.28
C ILE A 285 2.17 -7.83 22.00
N PHE A 286 1.87 -6.73 21.32
CA PHE A 286 1.04 -6.75 20.12
C PHE A 286 1.74 -7.39 18.93
N THR A 287 3.05 -7.23 18.81
CA THR A 287 3.86 -7.96 17.82
C THR A 287 3.75 -9.47 18.02
N ARG A 288 3.83 -9.95 19.24
CA ARG A 288 3.60 -11.37 19.58
C ARG A 288 2.16 -11.82 19.26
N MET A 289 1.16 -11.00 19.53
CA MET A 289 -0.23 -11.30 19.16
C MET A 289 -0.40 -11.47 17.64
N LEU A 290 0.15 -10.56 16.85
CA LEU A 290 0.08 -10.64 15.39
C LEU A 290 0.80 -11.89 14.85
N ASP A 291 1.94 -12.25 15.43
CA ASP A 291 2.64 -13.48 15.08
C ASP A 291 1.78 -14.73 15.35
N ASN A 292 1.08 -14.77 16.48
CA ASN A 292 0.16 -15.87 16.78
C ASN A 292 -1.04 -15.91 15.82
N VAL A 293 -1.56 -14.76 15.40
CA VAL A 293 -2.69 -14.69 14.45
C VAL A 293 -2.32 -15.23 13.06
N VAL A 294 -1.05 -15.17 12.66
CA VAL A 294 -0.57 -15.80 11.42
C VAL A 294 -0.89 -17.31 11.39
N GLU A 295 -0.79 -18.00 12.52
CA GLU A 295 -1.04 -19.45 12.61
C GLU A 295 -2.50 -19.84 12.30
N ILE A 296 -3.45 -18.95 12.57
CA ILE A 296 -4.89 -19.20 12.42
C ILE A 296 -5.50 -18.40 11.25
N ASN A 297 -4.74 -18.18 10.20
CA ASN A 297 -5.08 -17.22 9.15
C ASN A 297 -6.39 -17.49 8.39
N GLY A 298 -6.78 -18.74 8.18
CA GLY A 298 -8.02 -19.11 7.49
C GLY A 298 -8.09 -18.68 6.03
N LEU A 299 -6.96 -18.45 5.37
CA LEU A 299 -6.91 -18.11 3.94
C LEU A 299 -7.43 -19.27 3.08
N PRO A 300 -8.26 -18.99 2.05
CA PRO A 300 -8.92 -20.05 1.29
C PRO A 300 -8.03 -20.77 0.29
N LEU A 301 -6.99 -20.10 -0.25
CA LEU A 301 -6.11 -20.66 -1.26
C LEU A 301 -4.83 -21.24 -0.65
N GLU A 302 -4.41 -22.41 -1.13
CA GLU A 302 -3.16 -23.04 -0.69
C GLU A 302 -1.96 -22.13 -0.91
N LYS A 303 -1.84 -21.52 -2.08
CA LYS A 303 -0.75 -20.59 -2.41
C LYS A 303 -0.69 -19.38 -1.48
N GLN A 304 -1.83 -18.88 -1.01
CA GLN A 304 -1.89 -17.81 -0.01
C GLN A 304 -1.38 -18.30 1.35
N ARG A 305 -1.80 -19.51 1.76
CA ARG A 305 -1.34 -20.11 3.02
C ARG A 305 0.16 -20.38 3.01
N ASP A 306 0.70 -20.87 1.90
CA ASP A 306 2.14 -21.11 1.73
C ASP A 306 2.94 -19.81 1.80
N GLU A 307 2.48 -18.75 1.15
CA GLU A 307 3.11 -17.42 1.19
C GLU A 307 3.14 -16.83 2.60
N ILE A 308 2.01 -16.81 3.29
CA ILE A 308 1.95 -16.26 4.65
C ILE A 308 2.76 -17.11 5.65
N ALA A 309 2.76 -18.42 5.51
CA ALA A 309 3.54 -19.33 6.35
C ALA A 309 5.05 -19.14 6.14
N ARG A 310 5.48 -18.94 4.90
CA ARG A 310 6.90 -18.78 4.52
C ARG A 310 7.48 -17.46 5.00
N LYS A 311 6.73 -16.37 4.90
CA LYS A 311 7.21 -14.99 5.13
C LYS A 311 6.68 -14.37 6.42
N ARG A 312 5.54 -14.81 6.92
CA ARG A 312 4.90 -14.37 8.17
C ARG A 312 4.74 -12.86 8.29
N ARG A 313 4.33 -12.23 7.20
CA ARG A 313 4.20 -10.77 7.06
C ARG A 313 3.20 -10.17 8.04
N HIS A 314 3.62 -9.15 8.78
CA HIS A 314 2.77 -8.33 9.65
C HIS A 314 2.52 -6.95 9.04
N GLY A 315 1.43 -6.32 9.47
CA GLY A 315 1.08 -4.95 9.13
C GLY A 315 0.66 -4.18 10.38
N MET A 316 1.56 -4.01 11.34
CA MET A 316 1.31 -3.20 12.53
C MET A 316 1.45 -1.72 12.21
N GLY A 317 0.45 -0.95 12.60
CA GLY A 317 0.46 0.49 12.52
C GLY A 317 -0.15 1.12 13.77
N TYR A 318 -0.63 2.32 13.62
CA TYR A 318 -1.32 3.05 14.69
C TYR A 318 -2.53 3.82 14.15
N LEU A 319 -3.37 4.24 15.05
CA LEU A 319 -4.45 5.20 14.84
C LEU A 319 -4.36 6.31 15.89
N GLY A 320 -5.07 7.38 15.67
CA GLY A 320 -5.15 8.47 16.64
C GLY A 320 -3.94 9.40 16.66
N LEU A 321 -3.12 9.42 15.59
CA LEU A 321 -1.99 10.35 15.50
C LEU A 321 -2.46 11.81 15.61
N GLY A 322 -3.41 12.23 14.79
CA GLY A 322 -3.93 13.60 14.81
C GLY A 322 -4.54 13.97 16.16
N SER A 323 -5.31 13.06 16.76
CA SER A 323 -5.87 13.25 18.10
C SER A 323 -4.78 13.41 19.17
N SER A 324 -3.75 12.56 19.12
CA SER A 324 -2.62 12.62 20.07
C SER A 324 -1.82 13.90 19.95
N LEU A 325 -1.59 14.38 18.73
CA LEU A 325 -0.91 15.66 18.49
C LEU A 325 -1.67 16.82 19.15
N ALA A 326 -2.99 16.91 18.94
CA ALA A 326 -3.81 17.92 19.58
C ALA A 326 -3.78 17.82 21.11
N MET A 327 -3.84 16.60 21.67
CA MET A 327 -3.75 16.37 23.11
C MET A 327 -2.41 16.83 23.71
N MET A 328 -1.33 16.81 22.92
CA MET A 328 -0.01 17.33 23.30
C MET A 328 0.24 18.77 22.86
N GLN A 329 -0.80 19.49 22.44
CA GLN A 329 -0.74 20.88 21.98
C GLN A 329 0.15 21.11 20.75
N MET A 330 0.23 20.11 19.86
CA MET A 330 0.94 20.18 18.59
C MET A 330 -0.06 20.37 17.44
N THR A 331 0.28 21.23 16.50
CA THR A 331 -0.50 21.41 15.26
C THR A 331 -0.03 20.40 14.21
N TYR A 332 -0.97 19.66 13.61
CA TYR A 332 -0.66 18.68 12.58
C TYR A 332 0.13 19.33 11.42
N GLY A 333 1.35 18.86 11.17
CA GLY A 333 2.25 19.36 10.15
C GLY A 333 3.27 20.41 10.61
N ASP A 334 3.20 20.88 11.88
CA ASP A 334 4.26 21.73 12.43
C ASP A 334 5.53 20.92 12.75
N GLU A 335 6.64 21.59 13.06
CA GLU A 335 7.93 20.96 13.31
C GLU A 335 7.86 19.92 14.46
N ALA A 336 7.22 20.30 15.57
CA ALA A 336 7.06 19.40 16.71
C ALA A 336 6.24 18.15 16.36
N SER A 337 5.19 18.28 15.54
CA SER A 337 4.38 17.17 15.09
C SER A 337 5.15 16.24 14.15
N LEU A 338 6.01 16.78 13.30
CA LEU A 338 6.89 15.99 12.41
C LEU A 338 7.92 15.19 13.20
N GLU A 339 8.55 15.82 14.19
CA GLU A 339 9.51 15.13 15.07
C GLU A 339 8.83 14.00 15.86
N PHE A 340 7.66 14.25 16.43
CA PHE A 340 6.89 13.23 17.14
C PHE A 340 6.49 12.08 16.22
N THR A 341 5.99 12.39 15.02
CA THR A 341 5.57 11.39 14.03
C THR A 341 6.73 10.50 13.61
N GLU A 342 7.90 11.07 13.33
CA GLU A 342 9.09 10.29 13.04
C GLU A 342 9.49 9.42 14.22
N GLN A 343 9.51 9.95 15.43
CA GLN A 343 9.93 9.23 16.64
C GLN A 343 8.97 8.09 16.99
N VAL A 344 7.67 8.30 16.96
CA VAL A 344 6.68 7.26 17.31
C VAL A 344 6.71 6.11 16.32
N THR A 345 6.97 6.40 15.03
CA THR A 345 7.11 5.39 14.00
C THR A 345 8.45 4.66 14.09
N LYS A 346 9.53 5.36 14.40
CA LYS A 346 10.84 4.76 14.63
C LYS A 346 10.83 3.80 15.81
N VAL A 347 10.23 4.18 16.93
CA VAL A 347 10.08 3.32 18.12
C VAL A 347 9.24 2.08 17.79
N LEU A 348 8.14 2.22 17.05
CA LEU A 348 7.36 1.09 16.55
C LEU A 348 8.24 0.10 15.78
N ALA A 349 9.05 0.59 14.86
CA ALA A 349 9.95 -0.22 14.05
C ALA A 349 11.01 -0.92 14.91
N GLU A 350 11.74 -0.17 15.73
CA GLU A 350 12.82 -0.71 16.57
C GLU A 350 12.32 -1.77 17.53
N GLU A 351 11.23 -1.53 18.26
CA GLU A 351 10.65 -2.48 19.19
C GLU A 351 10.07 -3.70 18.46
N GLY A 352 9.46 -3.50 17.30
CA GLY A 352 8.93 -4.58 16.47
C GLY A 352 10.03 -5.54 16.00
N TRP A 353 11.13 -5.01 15.49
CA TRP A 353 12.25 -5.83 15.02
C TRP A 353 12.98 -6.53 16.18
N LYS A 354 13.19 -5.88 17.31
CA LYS A 354 13.73 -6.52 18.53
C LYS A 354 12.86 -7.68 18.97
N THR A 355 11.55 -7.49 19.05
CA THR A 355 10.59 -8.53 19.41
C THR A 355 10.60 -9.67 18.39
N GLY A 356 10.68 -9.36 17.09
CA GLY A 356 10.75 -10.35 16.02
C GLY A 356 12.00 -11.24 16.13
N ILE A 357 13.13 -10.68 16.51
CA ILE A 357 14.37 -11.44 16.77
C ILE A 357 14.18 -12.37 17.98
N GLU A 358 13.63 -11.88 19.09
CA GLU A 358 13.36 -12.71 20.28
C GLU A 358 12.37 -13.83 19.97
N LEU A 359 11.31 -13.57 19.21
CA LEU A 359 10.38 -14.59 18.75
C LEU A 359 11.05 -15.63 17.85
N ALA A 360 12.01 -15.22 17.01
CA ALA A 360 12.80 -16.16 16.22
C ALA A 360 13.66 -17.08 17.08
N LYS A 361 14.26 -16.55 18.15
CA LYS A 361 15.02 -17.35 19.12
C LYS A 361 14.12 -18.35 19.88
N GLU A 362 12.90 -17.96 20.23
CA GLU A 362 11.95 -18.79 20.97
C GLU A 362 11.27 -19.86 20.09
N LYS A 363 10.86 -19.50 18.88
CA LYS A 363 9.94 -20.28 18.04
C LYS A 363 10.52 -20.67 16.67
N GLY A 364 11.72 -20.22 16.36
CA GLY A 364 12.33 -20.31 15.04
C GLY A 364 12.03 -19.09 14.17
N ALA A 365 12.93 -18.75 13.27
CA ALA A 365 12.76 -17.67 12.28
C ALA A 365 11.68 -18.02 11.26
N ALA A 366 11.18 -17.02 10.53
CA ALA A 366 10.34 -17.27 9.36
C ALA A 366 11.08 -18.21 8.38
N PRO A 367 10.39 -19.19 7.77
CA PRO A 367 11.04 -20.20 6.92
C PRO A 367 11.96 -19.63 5.84
N ILE A 368 11.58 -18.52 5.21
CA ILE A 368 12.42 -17.86 4.19
C ILE A 368 13.80 -17.43 4.70
N MET A 369 13.93 -17.16 6.00
CA MET A 369 15.20 -16.78 6.63
C MET A 369 16.25 -17.89 6.55
N GLU A 370 15.82 -19.14 6.54
CA GLU A 370 16.67 -20.33 6.48
C GLU A 370 16.88 -20.86 5.06
N GLU A 371 16.13 -20.36 4.09
CA GLU A 371 16.33 -20.69 2.68
C GLU A 371 17.62 -20.08 2.16
N SER A 372 18.28 -20.79 1.23
CA SER A 372 19.47 -20.31 0.53
C SER A 372 19.10 -19.84 -0.88
N PHE A 373 19.61 -18.67 -1.23
CA PHE A 373 19.39 -18.06 -2.54
C PHE A 373 20.71 -17.95 -3.29
N GLU A 374 20.70 -18.32 -4.55
CA GLU A 374 21.83 -18.14 -5.44
C GLU A 374 21.99 -16.67 -5.81
N VAL A 375 23.16 -16.12 -5.63
CA VAL A 375 23.46 -14.73 -5.98
C VAL A 375 23.52 -14.55 -7.48
N THR A 376 22.61 -13.74 -8.01
CA THR A 376 22.46 -13.43 -9.43
C THR A 376 23.18 -12.14 -9.82
N PRO A 377 23.45 -11.90 -11.13
CA PRO A 377 23.99 -10.63 -11.61
C PRO A 377 23.13 -9.43 -11.22
N GLU A 378 21.81 -9.58 -11.26
CA GLU A 378 20.83 -8.56 -10.91
C GLU A 378 20.93 -8.20 -9.42
N MET A 379 21.07 -9.19 -8.55
CA MET A 379 21.27 -8.96 -7.10
C MET A 379 22.55 -8.15 -6.84
N LEU A 380 23.64 -8.48 -7.51
CA LEU A 380 24.90 -7.74 -7.37
C LEU A 380 24.81 -6.31 -7.94
N ALA A 381 24.02 -6.13 -9.00
CA ALA A 381 23.75 -4.79 -9.55
C ALA A 381 22.92 -3.94 -8.59
N MET A 382 21.89 -4.52 -7.96
CA MET A 382 21.07 -3.84 -6.95
C MET A 382 21.80 -3.57 -5.64
N ARG A 383 22.75 -4.44 -5.26
CA ARG A 383 23.49 -4.39 -3.99
C ARG A 383 25.00 -4.59 -4.22
N PRO A 384 25.68 -3.59 -4.83
CA PRO A 384 27.12 -3.70 -5.14
C PRO A 384 28.00 -3.85 -3.89
N GLU A 385 27.50 -3.47 -2.71
CA GLU A 385 28.16 -3.70 -1.43
C GLU A 385 28.40 -5.19 -1.12
N MET A 386 27.59 -6.09 -1.66
CA MET A 386 27.79 -7.54 -1.52
C MET A 386 29.16 -7.98 -2.05
N ILE A 387 29.61 -7.39 -3.15
CA ILE A 387 30.93 -7.66 -3.73
C ILE A 387 32.04 -7.24 -2.77
N LYS A 388 31.89 -6.06 -2.13
CA LYS A 388 32.85 -5.55 -1.14
C LYS A 388 32.92 -6.46 0.09
N ASP A 389 31.83 -7.09 0.44
CA ASP A 389 31.74 -8.05 1.55
C ASP A 389 32.20 -9.46 1.16
N GLY A 390 32.72 -9.66 -0.05
CA GLY A 390 33.30 -10.92 -0.53
C GLY A 390 32.28 -11.91 -1.08
N ILE A 391 31.02 -11.50 -1.28
CA ILE A 391 29.98 -12.35 -1.87
C ILE A 391 30.16 -12.39 -3.38
N LYS A 392 30.24 -13.60 -3.94
CA LYS A 392 30.51 -13.83 -5.36
C LYS A 392 29.23 -14.26 -6.08
N LEU A 393 29.20 -14.01 -7.39
CA LEU A 393 28.20 -14.55 -8.29
C LEU A 393 28.09 -16.08 -8.11
N GLY A 394 26.86 -16.60 -8.04
CA GLY A 394 26.59 -18.03 -7.85
C GLY A 394 26.75 -18.52 -6.40
N SER A 395 27.15 -17.66 -5.46
CA SER A 395 27.20 -18.03 -4.03
C SER A 395 25.79 -18.31 -3.51
N GLN A 396 25.70 -19.21 -2.53
CA GLN A 396 24.46 -19.46 -1.80
C GLN A 396 24.44 -18.62 -0.53
N VAL A 397 23.44 -17.74 -0.38
CA VAL A 397 23.31 -16.85 0.77
C VAL A 397 21.94 -17.05 1.42
N LYS A 398 21.93 -17.16 2.75
CA LYS A 398 20.70 -17.30 3.53
C LYS A 398 19.81 -16.07 3.44
N GLY A 399 18.49 -16.26 3.41
CA GLY A 399 17.51 -15.18 3.40
C GLY A 399 17.68 -14.21 4.55
N ARG A 400 18.02 -14.68 5.77
CA ARG A 400 18.30 -13.81 6.93
C ARG A 400 19.46 -12.84 6.73
N VAL A 401 20.46 -13.23 5.95
CA VAL A 401 21.61 -12.36 5.61
C VAL A 401 21.20 -11.33 4.55
N LEU A 402 20.50 -11.78 3.50
CA LEU A 402 20.04 -10.91 2.43
C LEU A 402 19.07 -9.83 2.95
N LEU A 403 18.16 -10.21 3.86
CA LEU A 403 17.25 -9.27 4.49
C LEU A 403 17.98 -8.39 5.52
N GLY A 404 18.69 -8.98 6.46
CA GLY A 404 19.27 -8.28 7.61
C GLY A 404 20.34 -7.26 7.24
N ARG A 405 21.19 -7.56 6.25
CA ARG A 405 22.34 -6.72 5.86
C ARG A 405 22.13 -5.94 4.58
N TYR A 406 21.32 -6.43 3.64
CA TYR A 406 21.24 -5.89 2.28
C TYR A 406 19.88 -5.31 1.90
N SER A 407 18.86 -5.40 2.77
CA SER A 407 17.65 -4.60 2.61
C SER A 407 17.97 -3.11 2.81
N ARG A 408 17.57 -2.25 1.88
CA ARG A 408 17.73 -0.79 2.02
C ARG A 408 17.03 -0.25 3.25
N TYR A 409 15.85 -0.78 3.55
CA TYR A 409 15.13 -0.43 4.76
C TYR A 409 15.92 -0.81 6.02
N MET A 410 16.47 -2.04 6.09
CA MET A 410 17.25 -2.50 7.24
C MET A 410 18.56 -1.76 7.44
N GLN A 411 19.18 -1.27 6.37
CA GLN A 411 20.46 -0.55 6.44
C GLN A 411 20.39 0.76 7.22
N GLN A 412 19.21 1.32 7.46
CA GLN A 412 19.05 2.51 8.30
C GLN A 412 19.08 2.23 9.81
N PHE A 413 18.95 0.98 10.22
CA PHE A 413 19.05 0.58 11.63
C PHE A 413 20.49 0.39 12.08
N PRO A 414 20.75 0.40 13.42
CA PRO A 414 22.09 0.15 13.93
C PRO A 414 22.65 -1.19 13.46
N LYS A 415 23.97 -1.22 13.21
CA LYS A 415 24.69 -2.40 12.73
C LYS A 415 24.45 -3.64 13.60
N LEU A 416 24.34 -3.45 14.91
CA LEU A 416 24.05 -4.53 15.85
C LEU A 416 22.73 -5.23 15.53
N LEU A 417 21.67 -4.47 15.21
CA LEU A 417 20.36 -5.03 14.85
C LEU A 417 20.44 -5.84 13.55
N GLN A 418 21.14 -5.28 12.54
CA GLN A 418 21.38 -5.96 11.27
C GLN A 418 22.13 -7.29 11.46
N ASP A 419 23.16 -7.29 12.30
CA ASP A 419 23.97 -8.47 12.60
C ASP A 419 23.16 -9.53 13.38
N GLU A 420 22.31 -9.13 14.31
CA GLU A 420 21.41 -10.05 15.02
C GLU A 420 20.41 -10.73 14.08
N ILE A 421 19.81 -9.99 13.16
CA ILE A 421 18.92 -10.56 12.13
C ILE A 421 19.69 -11.52 11.23
N ALA A 422 20.88 -11.14 10.77
CA ALA A 422 21.72 -12.00 9.92
C ALA A 422 22.15 -13.29 10.62
N THR A 423 22.27 -13.28 11.95
CA THR A 423 22.70 -14.42 12.78
C THR A 423 21.54 -15.32 13.18
N HIS A 424 20.45 -14.74 13.68
CA HIS A 424 19.33 -15.47 14.29
C HIS A 424 18.09 -15.54 13.39
N GLY A 425 18.02 -14.70 12.36
CA GLY A 425 16.80 -14.45 11.63
C GLY A 425 15.81 -13.62 12.43
N VAL A 426 14.63 -13.44 11.87
CA VAL A 426 13.50 -12.74 12.48
C VAL A 426 12.21 -13.51 12.19
N ARG A 427 11.22 -13.39 13.04
CA ARG A 427 9.97 -14.15 12.95
C ARG A 427 9.09 -13.80 11.74
N PHE A 428 9.35 -12.66 11.12
CA PHE A 428 8.57 -12.11 9.98
C PHE A 428 9.49 -11.29 9.07
N THR A 429 9.11 -11.16 7.79
CA THR A 429 9.89 -10.35 6.84
C THR A 429 9.50 -8.88 6.83
N HIS A 430 8.26 -8.59 7.23
CA HIS A 430 7.70 -7.24 7.34
C HIS A 430 6.93 -7.12 8.63
N HIS A 431 6.98 -5.93 9.24
CA HIS A 431 6.37 -5.66 10.54
C HIS A 431 5.28 -4.59 10.47
N SER A 432 5.46 -3.54 9.66
CA SER A 432 4.70 -2.30 9.80
C SER A 432 4.00 -1.83 8.51
N SER A 433 2.81 -1.29 8.69
CA SER A 433 2.08 -0.49 7.72
C SER A 433 1.05 0.39 8.43
N ILE A 434 0.58 1.46 7.80
CA ILE A 434 -0.47 2.28 8.40
C ILE A 434 -1.73 2.17 7.57
N ALA A 435 -2.70 1.43 8.13
CA ALA A 435 -4.03 1.23 7.57
C ALA A 435 -4.95 2.44 7.84
N PRO A 436 -6.05 2.59 7.09
CA PRO A 436 -7.02 3.68 7.31
C PRO A 436 -7.71 3.65 8.67
N THR A 437 -7.91 2.48 9.26
CA THR A 437 -8.54 2.26 10.59
C THR A 437 -9.95 2.84 10.79
N GLY A 438 -10.68 3.14 9.72
CA GLY A 438 -11.97 3.83 9.78
C GLY A 438 -12.99 3.17 10.71
N THR A 439 -13.13 1.85 10.65
CA THR A 439 -14.09 1.10 11.48
C THR A 439 -13.63 1.03 12.94
N ILE A 440 -12.37 0.67 13.18
CA ILE A 440 -11.88 0.50 14.57
C ILE A 440 -11.72 1.81 15.31
N SER A 441 -11.44 2.90 14.61
CA SER A 441 -11.43 4.25 15.20
C SER A 441 -12.80 4.62 15.79
N LEU A 442 -13.87 4.32 15.06
CA LEU A 442 -15.24 4.58 15.54
C LEU A 442 -15.69 3.60 16.62
N SER A 443 -15.48 2.29 16.40
CA SER A 443 -16.07 1.26 17.24
C SER A 443 -15.27 0.96 18.53
N LEU A 444 -13.96 1.14 18.50
CA LEU A 444 -13.08 0.76 19.62
C LEU A 444 -12.30 1.94 20.22
N ALA A 445 -12.09 3.01 19.45
CA ALA A 445 -11.23 4.13 19.85
C ALA A 445 -11.99 5.45 20.07
N ASN A 446 -13.30 5.38 20.27
CA ASN A 446 -14.16 6.52 20.53
C ASN A 446 -13.93 7.70 19.57
N ASN A 447 -13.86 7.37 18.27
CA ASN A 447 -13.63 8.33 17.18
C ASN A 447 -12.28 9.07 17.25
N ALA A 448 -11.22 8.42 17.73
CA ALA A 448 -9.85 8.89 17.51
C ALA A 448 -9.56 8.99 16.02
N SER A 449 -8.65 9.86 15.61
CA SER A 449 -8.32 10.08 14.21
C SER A 449 -7.86 8.80 13.51
N ASN A 450 -8.18 8.67 12.22
CA ASN A 450 -7.94 7.47 11.41
C ASN A 450 -6.46 7.36 11.03
N GLY A 451 -5.84 6.23 11.34
CA GLY A 451 -4.45 5.95 10.92
C GLY A 451 -3.51 7.12 11.19
N ILE A 452 -2.85 7.58 10.14
CA ILE A 452 -1.95 8.74 10.17
C ILE A 452 -2.69 10.08 9.94
N GLU A 453 -3.99 10.01 9.63
CA GLU A 453 -4.78 11.18 9.26
C GLU A 453 -5.04 12.13 10.44
N PRO A 454 -5.23 13.43 10.19
CA PRO A 454 -5.88 14.30 11.16
C PRO A 454 -7.35 13.91 11.30
N SER A 455 -8.03 14.42 12.33
CA SER A 455 -9.48 14.24 12.40
C SER A 455 -10.16 14.88 11.20
N PHE A 456 -11.11 14.16 10.59
CA PHE A 456 -11.84 14.64 9.41
C PHE A 456 -12.58 15.94 9.73
N ALA A 457 -13.31 15.94 10.84
CA ALA A 457 -13.95 17.11 11.44
C ALA A 457 -14.07 16.88 12.94
N HIS A 458 -14.00 17.95 13.73
CA HIS A 458 -14.11 17.81 15.18
C HIS A 458 -15.56 17.60 15.63
N HIS A 459 -16.53 18.07 14.86
CA HIS A 459 -17.96 17.84 15.07
C HIS A 459 -18.68 17.67 13.73
N TYR A 460 -19.49 16.62 13.63
CA TYR A 460 -20.35 16.35 12.46
C TYR A 460 -21.55 15.49 12.85
N SER A 461 -22.53 15.40 11.97
CA SER A 461 -23.73 14.58 12.19
C SER A 461 -23.67 13.32 11.33
N ARG A 462 -24.09 12.21 11.89
CA ARG A 462 -24.14 10.91 11.23
C ARG A 462 -25.54 10.30 11.31
N ASN A 463 -26.00 9.73 10.20
CA ASN A 463 -27.25 8.96 10.18
C ASN A 463 -26.96 7.52 10.61
N VAL A 464 -27.55 7.10 11.71
CA VAL A 464 -27.39 5.74 12.28
C VAL A 464 -28.75 5.03 12.25
N ILE A 465 -28.75 3.76 11.86
CA ILE A 465 -29.89 2.87 12.00
C ILE A 465 -29.64 2.01 13.22
N ARG A 466 -30.45 2.18 14.26
CA ARG A 466 -30.35 1.34 15.46
C ARG A 466 -31.04 0.00 15.22
N GLU A 467 -30.53 -1.04 15.89
CA GLU A 467 -31.11 -2.38 15.84
C GLU A 467 -32.59 -2.37 16.18
N GLY A 468 -33.40 -3.02 15.34
CA GLY A 468 -34.86 -3.03 15.47
C GLY A 468 -35.62 -1.80 14.96
N LYS A 469 -34.95 -0.75 14.46
CA LYS A 469 -35.58 0.42 13.85
C LYS A 469 -35.36 0.48 12.35
N LYS A 470 -36.38 0.86 11.58
CA LYS A 470 -36.30 1.11 10.12
C LYS A 470 -35.90 2.55 9.78
N SER A 471 -35.99 3.47 10.72
CA SER A 471 -35.71 4.89 10.51
C SER A 471 -34.26 5.23 10.86
N LYS A 472 -33.67 6.13 10.05
CA LYS A 472 -32.37 6.74 10.34
C LYS A 472 -32.52 7.76 11.46
N GLU A 473 -31.67 7.70 12.45
CA GLU A 473 -31.53 8.70 13.52
C GLU A 473 -30.27 9.53 13.25
N LYS A 474 -30.37 10.84 13.35
CA LYS A 474 -29.23 11.74 13.22
C LYS A 474 -28.55 11.84 14.59
N VAL A 475 -27.27 11.46 14.64
CA VAL A 475 -26.45 11.47 15.85
C VAL A 475 -25.29 12.41 15.66
N ASP A 476 -25.01 13.26 16.64
CA ASP A 476 -23.83 14.12 16.67
C ASP A 476 -22.60 13.29 17.02
N VAL A 477 -21.52 13.48 16.27
CA VAL A 477 -20.24 12.81 16.45
C VAL A 477 -19.18 13.86 16.67
N PHE A 478 -18.41 13.68 17.75
CA PHE A 478 -17.27 14.53 18.11
C PHE A 478 -15.97 13.74 17.90
N SER A 479 -14.91 14.43 17.50
CA SER A 479 -13.58 13.85 17.54
C SER A 479 -13.20 13.47 18.98
N PHE A 480 -12.36 12.44 19.13
CA PHE A 480 -11.90 12.03 20.45
C PHE A 480 -11.24 13.17 21.23
N GLU A 481 -10.36 13.91 20.58
CA GLU A 481 -9.67 15.05 21.19
C GLU A 481 -10.61 16.17 21.60
N LEU A 482 -11.66 16.44 20.85
CA LEU A 482 -12.65 17.43 21.25
C LEU A 482 -13.48 16.97 22.45
N LEU A 483 -13.91 15.70 22.48
CA LEU A 483 -14.58 15.13 23.65
C LEU A 483 -13.71 15.21 24.89
N ALA A 484 -12.43 14.85 24.78
CA ALA A 484 -11.48 14.93 25.88
C ALA A 484 -11.27 16.38 26.34
N TYR A 485 -11.12 17.32 25.41
CA TYR A 485 -10.98 18.75 25.72
C TYR A 485 -12.21 19.31 26.40
N ARG A 486 -13.41 18.98 25.94
CA ARG A 486 -14.68 19.41 26.56
C ARG A 486 -14.82 18.84 27.97
N HIS A 487 -14.34 17.63 28.22
CA HIS A 487 -14.39 17.03 29.54
C HIS A 487 -13.36 17.61 30.52
N LEU A 488 -12.15 17.87 30.03
CA LEU A 488 -11.01 18.22 30.89
C LEU A 488 -10.78 19.75 31.04
N VAL A 489 -11.15 20.54 30.03
CA VAL A 489 -10.76 21.93 29.94
C VAL A 489 -11.97 22.86 29.82
N ASN A 490 -12.80 22.68 28.77
CA ASN A 490 -13.91 23.60 28.50
C ASN A 490 -15.10 22.85 27.90
N GLN A 491 -16.11 22.61 28.71
CA GLN A 491 -17.32 21.89 28.33
C GLN A 491 -18.11 22.57 27.20
N SER A 492 -17.98 23.88 27.03
CA SER A 492 -18.69 24.63 26.00
C SER A 492 -17.95 24.72 24.67
N ALA A 493 -16.71 24.26 24.59
CA ALA A 493 -15.89 24.36 23.39
C ALA A 493 -16.55 23.73 22.16
N MET A 494 -16.58 24.45 21.04
CA MET A 494 -17.12 24.02 19.75
C MET A 494 -16.27 24.55 18.60
N PRO A 495 -16.08 23.75 17.54
CA PRO A 495 -15.36 24.21 16.36
C PRO A 495 -16.14 25.33 15.66
N PHE A 496 -15.41 26.30 15.11
CA PHE A 496 -15.94 27.43 14.34
C PHE A 496 -16.90 28.33 15.10
N SER A 497 -16.88 28.32 16.44
CA SER A 497 -17.69 29.24 17.24
C SER A 497 -17.11 30.65 17.23
N GLU A 498 -17.97 31.66 17.08
CA GLU A 498 -17.61 33.06 17.21
C GLU A 498 -17.60 33.55 18.68
N LYS A 499 -18.13 32.76 19.59
CA LYS A 499 -18.19 33.09 21.01
C LYS A 499 -16.85 32.77 21.68
N GLU A 500 -16.30 33.75 22.42
CA GLU A 500 -15.00 33.62 23.08
C GLU A 500 -14.91 32.43 24.05
N ASP A 501 -16.00 32.16 24.78
CA ASP A 501 -16.09 31.06 25.75
C ASP A 501 -16.23 29.67 25.12
N GLU A 502 -16.46 29.59 23.82
CA GLU A 502 -16.57 28.33 23.05
C GLU A 502 -15.36 28.06 22.16
N LYS A 503 -14.45 29.04 22.02
CA LYS A 503 -13.29 28.90 21.12
C LYS A 503 -12.37 27.77 21.49
N LEU A 504 -11.87 27.08 20.46
CA LEU A 504 -10.83 26.08 20.57
C LEU A 504 -9.45 26.69 20.36
N PRO A 505 -8.40 26.16 20.99
CA PRO A 505 -7.02 26.47 20.67
C PRO A 505 -6.66 26.20 19.19
N ASP A 506 -5.67 26.92 18.67
CA ASP A 506 -5.26 26.85 17.26
C ASP A 506 -4.75 25.45 16.83
N TYR A 507 -4.30 24.62 17.77
CA TYR A 507 -3.88 23.25 17.46
C TYR A 507 -5.05 22.29 17.18
N PHE A 508 -6.31 22.70 17.41
CA PHE A 508 -7.48 21.99 16.91
C PHE A 508 -7.69 22.33 15.43
N ILE A 509 -7.03 21.60 14.58
CA ILE A 509 -7.13 21.73 13.13
C ILE A 509 -7.71 20.44 12.55
N ASP A 510 -8.63 20.55 11.60
CA ASP A 510 -9.22 19.43 10.90
C ASP A 510 -8.61 19.22 9.51
N SER A 511 -8.97 18.12 8.87
CA SER A 511 -8.39 17.73 7.58
C SER A 511 -8.60 18.74 6.45
N SER A 512 -9.66 19.55 6.53
CA SER A 512 -9.99 20.56 5.50
C SER A 512 -9.17 21.85 5.64
N SER A 513 -8.63 22.10 6.83
CA SER A 513 -7.89 23.31 7.18
C SER A 513 -6.37 23.12 7.13
N ILE A 514 -5.89 21.88 6.96
CA ILE A 514 -4.47 21.54 6.90
C ILE A 514 -3.94 21.81 5.48
N LEU A 515 -2.77 22.44 5.38
CA LEU A 515 -2.09 22.63 4.10
C LEU A 515 -1.74 21.27 3.48
N ALA A 516 -1.93 21.14 2.17
CA ALA A 516 -1.62 19.91 1.44
C ALA A 516 -0.18 19.44 1.66
N LYS A 517 0.77 20.35 1.70
CA LYS A 517 2.19 20.08 1.99
C LYS A 517 2.38 19.42 3.36
N ALA A 518 1.63 19.84 4.38
CA ALA A 518 1.71 19.26 5.72
C ALA A 518 1.24 17.81 5.75
N HIS A 519 0.24 17.44 4.97
CA HIS A 519 -0.17 16.03 4.78
C HIS A 519 0.98 15.18 4.22
N VAL A 520 1.68 15.69 3.22
CA VAL A 520 2.84 14.98 2.62
C VAL A 520 4.00 14.88 3.61
N ASP A 521 4.31 15.94 4.34
CA ASP A 521 5.41 15.96 5.32
C ASP A 521 5.20 14.94 6.45
N ILE A 522 3.99 14.82 6.97
CA ILE A 522 3.64 13.81 7.98
C ILE A 522 3.81 12.39 7.42
N GLN A 523 3.32 12.14 6.21
CA GLN A 523 3.48 10.84 5.56
C GLN A 523 4.95 10.49 5.34
N ALA A 524 5.75 11.42 4.84
CA ALA A 524 7.17 11.22 4.60
C ALA A 524 7.95 10.93 5.89
N ALA A 525 7.66 11.66 6.98
CA ALA A 525 8.26 11.43 8.28
C ALA A 525 8.00 10.01 8.82
N SER A 526 6.80 9.50 8.59
CA SER A 526 6.39 8.16 9.00
C SER A 526 6.91 7.07 8.05
N GLN A 527 6.83 7.26 6.73
CA GLN A 527 7.20 6.26 5.73
C GLN A 527 8.67 5.81 5.86
N LYS A 528 9.55 6.67 6.29
CA LYS A 528 10.95 6.33 6.54
C LYS A 528 11.13 5.09 7.41
N TRP A 529 10.24 4.89 8.39
CA TRP A 529 10.31 3.80 9.38
C TRP A 529 9.27 2.70 9.15
N ILE A 530 8.41 2.83 8.16
CA ILE A 530 7.42 1.81 7.77
C ILE A 530 8.00 0.95 6.66
N ASP A 531 8.02 -0.36 6.86
CA ASP A 531 8.60 -1.32 5.89
C ASP A 531 7.63 -1.72 4.76
N SER A 532 6.36 -1.50 4.93
CA SER A 532 5.35 -1.61 3.86
C SER A 532 4.96 -0.21 3.37
N SER A 533 3.69 0.15 3.39
CA SER A 533 3.24 1.46 2.92
C SER A 533 2.23 2.09 3.89
N ILE A 534 1.74 3.26 3.51
CA ILE A 534 0.81 4.07 4.29
C ILE A 534 -0.40 4.41 3.42
N SER A 535 -1.59 4.16 3.94
CA SER A 535 -2.81 4.68 3.35
C SER A 535 -2.97 6.14 3.77
N LYS A 536 -2.87 7.05 2.81
CA LYS A 536 -2.93 8.51 3.05
C LYS A 536 -3.85 9.20 2.08
N THR A 537 -4.69 10.07 2.60
CA THR A 537 -5.55 10.97 1.84
C THR A 537 -5.08 12.42 2.03
N ILE A 538 -5.06 13.19 0.97
CA ILE A 538 -4.83 14.63 1.03
C ILE A 538 -6.15 15.32 0.74
N ASN A 539 -6.71 15.99 1.72
CA ASN A 539 -7.92 16.78 1.54
C ASN A 539 -7.54 18.21 1.11
N VAL A 540 -8.19 18.68 0.08
CA VAL A 540 -8.02 20.04 -0.44
C VAL A 540 -9.40 20.70 -0.61
N PRO A 541 -9.51 22.04 -0.51
CA PRO A 541 -10.74 22.74 -0.84
C PRO A 541 -11.23 22.45 -2.25
N THR A 542 -12.53 22.55 -2.48
CA THR A 542 -13.14 22.30 -3.81
C THR A 542 -12.70 23.28 -4.88
N ASP A 543 -12.25 24.45 -4.48
CA ASP A 543 -11.71 25.53 -5.32
C ASP A 543 -10.18 25.60 -5.32
N TYR A 544 -9.51 24.50 -4.90
CA TYR A 544 -8.05 24.44 -4.86
C TYR A 544 -7.47 24.60 -6.26
N ASP A 545 -6.40 25.39 -6.39
CA ASP A 545 -5.76 25.66 -7.67
C ASP A 545 -5.18 24.37 -8.29
N TYR A 546 -5.41 24.17 -9.59
CA TYR A 546 -4.98 22.97 -10.29
C TYR A 546 -3.45 22.86 -10.41
N GLU A 547 -2.73 23.96 -10.61
CA GLU A 547 -1.27 23.93 -10.65
C GLU A 547 -0.68 23.60 -9.27
N ASP A 548 -1.25 24.15 -8.20
CA ASP A 548 -0.88 23.79 -6.84
C ASP A 548 -1.18 22.31 -6.54
N PHE A 549 -2.29 21.78 -7.06
CA PHE A 549 -2.62 20.35 -6.94
C PHE A 549 -1.57 19.45 -7.61
N LYS A 550 -1.15 19.76 -8.82
CA LYS A 550 -0.07 19.01 -9.51
C LYS A 550 1.23 19.04 -8.72
N ASN A 551 1.55 20.16 -8.12
CA ASN A 551 2.76 20.35 -7.32
C ASN A 551 2.77 19.50 -6.04
N ILE A 552 1.62 19.11 -5.48
CA ILE A 552 1.55 18.20 -4.33
C ILE A 552 2.19 16.85 -4.67
N TYR A 553 1.86 16.27 -5.82
CA TYR A 553 2.37 14.96 -6.25
C TYR A 553 3.86 15.00 -6.58
N LEU A 554 4.34 16.07 -7.21
CA LEU A 554 5.77 16.29 -7.44
C LEU A 554 6.51 16.42 -6.11
N TYR A 555 5.98 17.18 -5.17
CA TYR A 555 6.53 17.33 -3.83
C TYR A 555 6.57 15.99 -3.08
N ALA A 556 5.51 15.20 -3.14
CA ALA A 556 5.47 13.86 -2.54
C ALA A 556 6.56 12.94 -3.15
N TYR A 557 6.73 12.99 -4.48
CA TYR A 557 7.80 12.25 -5.16
C TYR A 557 9.19 12.69 -4.68
N GLU A 558 9.42 13.97 -4.49
CA GLU A 558 10.70 14.52 -4.03
C GLU A 558 11.02 14.16 -2.57
N LYS A 559 9.98 14.00 -1.75
CA LYS A 559 10.13 13.62 -0.34
C LYS A 559 10.38 12.11 -0.12
N GLY A 560 10.22 11.28 -1.11
CA GLY A 560 10.41 9.84 -1.00
C GLY A 560 9.13 9.11 -0.75
#